data_3316c9ad388ea60a9fda30a833aa1475
#
_entry.id   3316c9ad388ea60a9fda30a833aa1475
#
_cell.length_a   1.000
_cell.length_b   1.000
_cell.length_c   1.000
_cell.angle_alpha   90.00
_cell.angle_beta   90.00
_cell.angle_gamma   90.00
#
_symmetry.space_group_name_H-M   'P 1'
#
loop_
_entity.id
_entity.type
_entity.pdbx_description
1 polymer ?
#
loop_
_entity_poly.entity_id
_entity_poly.type
_entity_poly.pdbx_seq_one_letter_code
_entity_poly.pdbx_strand_id
1 'polypeptide(L)'
;MTNFDPSADRPGFLARVVGVGAVVGAILWPIALGDMAVRAISVTQEGGQRLAGSPIVPLAIAVFLFSAAIVALERRARHEIRFRDLVGDLTIATSAVVFVLAAALGSYGLLGPGFLLLFVGSVIFGVAGFDGKRQPRWGSALVGIGAGGLLASLLVAAALGADRVNGIAQTALLSLVLYTVGWFWLGLHLALGWPLVKTPGEPS
;
A
#
# COMPACT_ATOMS: atom_id res chain seq x y z
N MET A 1 -8.19 -40.85 6.04
CA MET A 1 -7.66 -40.42 4.72
C MET A 1 -8.53 -39.27 4.25
N THR A 2 -8.15 -38.05 4.50
CA THR A 2 -8.84 -36.85 3.98
C THR A 2 -8.40 -36.67 2.54
N ASN A 3 -9.37 -36.80 1.59
CA ASN A 3 -9.11 -36.52 0.19
C ASN A 3 -8.58 -35.10 0.04
N PHE A 4 -7.31 -34.97 -0.30
CA PHE A 4 -6.70 -33.71 -0.68
C PHE A 4 -7.29 -33.31 -2.04
N ASP A 5 -8.20 -32.34 -2.03
CA ASP A 5 -8.75 -31.75 -3.26
C ASP A 5 -7.82 -30.60 -3.71
N PRO A 6 -6.96 -30.82 -4.71
CA PRO A 6 -6.04 -29.80 -5.20
C PRO A 6 -6.77 -28.63 -5.91
N SER A 7 -8.07 -28.76 -6.15
CA SER A 7 -8.86 -27.69 -6.76
C SER A 7 -9.31 -26.63 -5.74
N ALA A 8 -9.35 -26.96 -4.44
CA ALA A 8 -9.79 -26.08 -3.37
C ALA A 8 -8.78 -24.94 -3.08
N ASP A 9 -7.52 -25.09 -3.49
CA ASP A 9 -6.44 -24.12 -3.23
C ASP A 9 -6.19 -23.13 -4.38
N ARG A 10 -6.92 -23.27 -5.50
CA ARG A 10 -6.75 -22.32 -6.60
C ARG A 10 -7.41 -20.99 -6.24
N PRO A 11 -6.68 -19.87 -6.37
CA PRO A 11 -7.28 -18.56 -6.16
C PRO A 11 -8.42 -18.36 -7.13
N GLY A 12 -9.57 -17.99 -6.62
CA GLY A 12 -10.73 -17.68 -7.46
C GLY A 12 -10.36 -16.55 -8.46
N PHE A 13 -11.08 -16.50 -9.57
CA PHE A 13 -10.86 -15.50 -10.62
C PHE A 13 -10.73 -14.07 -10.06
N LEU A 14 -11.60 -13.70 -9.12
CA LEU A 14 -11.58 -12.39 -8.47
C LEU A 14 -10.25 -12.09 -7.75
N ALA A 15 -9.67 -13.06 -7.03
CA ALA A 15 -8.40 -12.87 -6.34
C ALA A 15 -7.25 -12.59 -7.33
N ARG A 16 -7.27 -13.25 -8.50
CA ARG A 16 -6.27 -12.99 -9.55
C ARG A 16 -6.42 -11.60 -10.16
N VAL A 17 -7.65 -11.19 -10.48
CA VAL A 17 -7.93 -9.85 -11.02
C VAL A 17 -7.48 -8.78 -10.04
N VAL A 18 -7.79 -8.94 -8.76
CA VAL A 18 -7.36 -8.02 -7.70
C VAL A 18 -5.85 -8.03 -7.54
N GLY A 19 -5.20 -9.19 -7.67
CA GLY A 19 -3.74 -9.30 -7.66
C GLY A 19 -3.08 -8.51 -8.78
N VAL A 20 -3.58 -8.64 -10.02
CA VAL A 20 -3.14 -7.82 -11.15
C VAL A 20 -3.39 -6.34 -10.87
N GLY A 21 -4.55 -5.99 -10.31
CA GLY A 21 -4.85 -4.62 -9.87
C GLY A 21 -3.82 -4.07 -8.90
N ALA A 22 -3.42 -4.85 -7.89
CA ALA A 22 -2.39 -4.43 -6.93
C ALA A 22 -1.01 -4.21 -7.58
N VAL A 23 -0.64 -5.04 -8.58
CA VAL A 23 0.57 -4.82 -9.40
C VAL A 23 0.48 -3.50 -10.16
N VAL A 24 -0.65 -3.23 -10.80
CA VAL A 24 -0.90 -1.96 -11.50
C VAL A 24 -0.84 -0.79 -10.52
N GLY A 25 -1.47 -0.90 -9.35
CA GLY A 25 -1.41 0.09 -8.28
C GLY A 25 0.02 0.38 -7.83
N ALA A 26 0.85 -0.66 -7.66
CA ALA A 26 2.25 -0.52 -7.28
C ALA A 26 3.09 0.22 -8.35
N ILE A 27 2.74 0.11 -9.62
CA ILE A 27 3.39 0.86 -10.72
C ILE A 27 2.86 2.30 -10.76
N LEU A 28 1.55 2.49 -10.65
CA LEU A 28 0.94 3.83 -10.69
C LEU A 28 1.37 4.71 -9.53
N TRP A 29 1.59 4.13 -8.36
CA TRP A 29 1.94 4.83 -7.13
C TRP A 29 3.18 5.73 -7.25
N PRO A 30 4.38 5.21 -7.61
CA PRO A 30 5.57 6.05 -7.75
C PRO A 30 5.47 7.03 -8.91
N ILE A 31 4.76 6.69 -9.99
CA ILE A 31 4.53 7.60 -11.12
C ILE A 31 3.69 8.80 -10.67
N ALA A 32 2.60 8.57 -9.96
CA ALA A 32 1.73 9.62 -9.47
C ALA A 32 2.42 10.52 -8.43
N LEU A 33 3.23 9.93 -7.53
CA LEU A 33 4.04 10.70 -6.58
C LEU A 33 5.13 11.53 -7.28
N GLY A 34 5.77 10.97 -8.30
CA GLY A 34 6.76 11.69 -9.13
C GLY A 34 6.13 12.86 -9.86
N ASP A 35 4.99 12.68 -10.50
CA ASP A 35 4.24 13.77 -11.16
C ASP A 35 3.83 14.84 -10.15
N MET A 36 3.37 14.43 -8.95
CA MET A 36 3.01 15.37 -7.88
C MET A 36 4.22 16.18 -7.39
N ALA A 37 5.39 15.54 -7.24
CA ALA A 37 6.62 16.21 -6.83
C ALA A 37 7.10 17.23 -7.89
N VAL A 38 7.10 16.86 -9.16
CA VAL A 38 7.48 17.76 -10.27
C VAL A 38 6.55 18.97 -10.32
N ARG A 39 5.25 18.77 -10.18
CA ARG A 39 4.26 19.87 -10.18
C ARG A 39 4.40 20.77 -8.95
N ALA A 40 4.67 20.20 -7.77
CA ALA A 40 4.89 20.99 -6.58
C ALA A 40 6.11 21.94 -6.74
N ILE A 41 7.16 21.49 -7.40
CA ILE A 41 8.34 22.32 -7.71
C ILE A 41 7.98 23.42 -8.72
N SER A 42 7.24 23.11 -9.78
CA SER A 42 6.87 24.10 -10.79
C SER A 42 5.94 25.19 -10.25
N VAL A 43 4.99 24.82 -9.37
CA VAL A 43 4.08 25.79 -8.73
C VAL A 43 4.82 26.78 -7.85
N THR A 44 5.85 26.33 -7.12
CA THR A 44 6.70 27.24 -6.32
C THR A 44 7.51 28.20 -7.17
N GLN A 45 7.87 27.82 -8.40
CA GLN A 45 8.62 28.67 -9.35
C GLN A 45 7.74 29.66 -10.13
N GLU A 46 6.49 29.29 -10.44
CA GLU A 46 5.63 30.05 -11.35
C GLU A 46 4.53 30.88 -10.65
N GLY A 47 4.56 31.03 -9.35
CA GLY A 47 3.64 31.91 -8.63
C GLY A 47 2.18 31.48 -8.59
N GLY A 48 1.89 30.19 -8.55
CA GLY A 48 0.61 29.70 -8.07
C GLY A 48 -0.49 29.46 -9.10
N GLN A 49 -0.19 29.12 -10.34
CA GLN A 49 -1.22 28.66 -11.29
C GLN A 49 -1.80 27.30 -10.86
N ARG A 50 -3.13 27.22 -10.89
CA ARG A 50 -3.88 25.99 -10.57
C ARG A 50 -3.46 24.86 -11.51
N LEU A 51 -3.01 23.76 -10.92
CA LEU A 51 -2.60 22.57 -11.63
C LEU A 51 -3.78 21.96 -12.41
N ALA A 52 -3.75 22.10 -13.73
CA ALA A 52 -4.68 21.42 -14.62
C ALA A 52 -4.32 19.93 -14.67
N GLY A 53 -5.27 19.05 -14.35
CA GLY A 53 -5.09 17.60 -14.31
C GLY A 53 -4.53 17.13 -12.96
N SER A 54 -5.40 16.54 -12.13
CA SER A 54 -5.03 16.18 -10.77
C SER A 54 -4.25 14.87 -10.71
N PRO A 55 -2.99 14.83 -10.21
CA PRO A 55 -2.27 13.59 -9.92
C PRO A 55 -2.91 12.79 -8.79
N ILE A 56 -3.93 13.34 -8.14
CA ILE A 56 -4.68 12.70 -7.05
C ILE A 56 -5.44 11.48 -7.56
N VAL A 57 -5.95 11.53 -8.80
CA VAL A 57 -6.75 10.42 -9.37
C VAL A 57 -5.93 9.13 -9.47
N PRO A 58 -4.73 9.09 -10.07
CA PRO A 58 -3.90 7.89 -10.08
C PRO A 58 -3.52 7.41 -8.68
N LEU A 59 -3.29 8.32 -7.73
CA LEU A 59 -3.05 7.96 -6.33
C LEU A 59 -4.26 7.29 -5.69
N ALA A 60 -5.46 7.87 -5.88
CA ALA A 60 -6.70 7.29 -5.38
C ALA A 60 -6.95 5.89 -5.95
N ILE A 61 -6.71 5.70 -7.25
CA ILE A 61 -6.81 4.39 -7.90
C ILE A 61 -5.81 3.40 -7.28
N ALA A 62 -4.55 3.78 -7.10
CA ALA A 62 -3.53 2.91 -6.52
C ALA A 62 -3.91 2.46 -5.10
N VAL A 63 -4.32 3.39 -4.23
CA VAL A 63 -4.72 3.08 -2.85
C VAL A 63 -5.99 2.22 -2.80
N PHE A 64 -6.95 2.47 -3.69
CA PHE A 64 -8.13 1.62 -3.83
C PHE A 64 -7.76 0.17 -4.21
N LEU A 65 -6.83 0.00 -5.16
CA LEU A 65 -6.35 -1.31 -5.58
C LEU A 65 -5.59 -2.04 -4.46
N PHE A 66 -4.81 -1.32 -3.65
CA PHE A 66 -4.16 -1.87 -2.45
C PHE A 66 -5.21 -2.34 -1.43
N SER A 67 -6.24 -1.54 -1.16
CA SER A 67 -7.32 -1.91 -0.25
C SER A 67 -8.06 -3.16 -0.72
N ALA A 68 -8.34 -3.25 -2.02
CA ALA A 68 -8.96 -4.44 -2.61
C ALA A 68 -8.05 -5.68 -2.47
N ALA A 69 -6.73 -5.52 -2.62
CA ALA A 69 -5.77 -6.61 -2.45
C ALA A 69 -5.75 -7.15 -1.02
N ILE A 70 -5.85 -6.28 -0.01
CA ILE A 70 -5.94 -6.67 1.40
C ILE A 70 -7.18 -7.53 1.62
N VAL A 71 -8.34 -7.08 1.16
CA VAL A 71 -9.59 -7.85 1.29
C VAL A 71 -9.47 -9.22 0.62
N ALA A 72 -8.81 -9.31 -0.53
CA ALA A 72 -8.60 -10.58 -1.22
C ALA A 72 -7.63 -11.50 -0.46
N LEU A 73 -6.56 -10.95 0.14
CA LEU A 73 -5.61 -11.68 0.99
C LEU A 73 -6.32 -12.24 2.23
N GLU A 74 -7.12 -11.42 2.91
CA GLU A 74 -7.87 -11.81 4.11
C GLU A 74 -8.89 -12.93 3.80
N ARG A 75 -9.66 -12.79 2.71
CA ARG A 75 -10.61 -13.83 2.28
C ARG A 75 -9.91 -15.15 1.98
N ARG A 76 -8.70 -15.11 1.46
CA ARG A 76 -7.92 -16.32 1.14
C ARG A 76 -7.36 -17.00 2.39
N ALA A 77 -7.03 -16.22 3.42
CA ALA A 77 -6.41 -16.75 4.63
C ALA A 77 -7.33 -17.67 5.46
N ARG A 78 -8.66 -17.61 5.31
CA ARG A 78 -9.70 -18.43 5.98
C ARG A 78 -9.53 -18.62 7.50
N HIS A 79 -8.84 -17.67 8.18
CA HIS A 79 -8.53 -17.77 9.60
C HIS A 79 -9.31 -16.71 10.40
N GLU A 80 -9.37 -16.89 11.71
CA GLU A 80 -9.93 -15.87 12.60
C GLU A 80 -9.18 -14.54 12.45
N ILE A 81 -9.93 -13.49 12.13
CA ILE A 81 -9.40 -12.13 11.99
C ILE A 81 -9.02 -11.64 13.39
N ARG A 82 -7.75 -11.35 13.62
CA ARG A 82 -7.32 -10.73 14.86
C ARG A 82 -7.67 -9.23 14.82
N PHE A 83 -7.99 -8.67 15.97
CA PHE A 83 -8.32 -7.23 16.09
C PHE A 83 -7.27 -6.32 15.45
N ARG A 84 -6.00 -6.67 15.60
CA ARG A 84 -4.87 -5.92 15.01
C ARG A 84 -4.92 -5.90 13.48
N ASP A 85 -5.24 -7.03 12.85
CA ASP A 85 -5.35 -7.15 11.39
C ASP A 85 -6.49 -6.25 10.90
N LEU A 86 -7.64 -6.32 11.57
CA LEU A 86 -8.80 -5.49 11.26
C LEU A 86 -8.50 -3.98 11.35
N VAL A 87 -7.74 -3.56 12.36
CA VAL A 87 -7.36 -2.14 12.52
C VAL A 87 -6.50 -1.67 11.36
N GLY A 88 -5.50 -2.45 10.94
CA GLY A 88 -4.64 -2.13 9.79
C GLY A 88 -5.45 -2.00 8.51
N ASP A 89 -6.30 -2.98 8.24
CA ASP A 89 -7.13 -3.06 7.03
C ASP A 89 -8.15 -1.91 6.96
N LEU A 90 -8.84 -1.63 8.06
CA LEU A 90 -9.78 -0.50 8.16
C LEU A 90 -9.07 0.83 7.95
N THR A 91 -7.87 1.00 8.50
CA THR A 91 -7.11 2.23 8.36
C THR A 91 -6.71 2.46 6.90
N ILE A 92 -6.25 1.42 6.19
CA ILE A 92 -5.94 1.51 4.76
C ILE A 92 -7.21 1.74 3.93
N ALA A 93 -8.30 1.04 4.23
CA ALA A 93 -9.59 1.26 3.54
C ALA A 93 -10.11 2.68 3.76
N THR A 94 -10.00 3.22 4.97
CA THR A 94 -10.36 4.62 5.26
C THR A 94 -9.49 5.59 4.47
N SER A 95 -8.19 5.32 4.35
CA SER A 95 -7.30 6.14 3.52
C SER A 95 -7.75 6.17 2.06
N ALA A 96 -8.19 5.02 1.51
CA ALA A 96 -8.71 4.97 0.13
C ALA A 96 -9.94 5.87 -0.05
N VAL A 97 -10.85 5.89 0.92
CA VAL A 97 -12.01 6.80 0.91
C VAL A 97 -11.54 8.27 0.93
N VAL A 98 -10.56 8.60 1.77
CA VAL A 98 -10.01 9.97 1.85
C VAL A 98 -9.37 10.38 0.53
N PHE A 99 -8.60 9.50 -0.14
CA PHE A 99 -8.02 9.78 -1.46
C PHE A 99 -9.07 9.94 -2.55
N VAL A 100 -10.13 9.13 -2.53
CA VAL A 100 -11.26 9.26 -3.47
C VAL A 100 -11.97 10.61 -3.25
N LEU A 101 -12.22 11.00 -2.01
CA LEU A 101 -12.80 12.30 -1.69
C LEU A 101 -11.87 13.45 -2.11
N ALA A 102 -10.55 13.32 -1.86
CA ALA A 102 -9.56 14.30 -2.32
C ALA A 102 -9.61 14.47 -3.84
N ALA A 103 -9.72 13.38 -4.59
CA ALA A 103 -9.82 13.39 -6.04
C ALA A 103 -11.15 14.02 -6.51
N ALA A 104 -12.27 13.63 -5.90
CA ALA A 104 -13.60 14.14 -6.25
C ALA A 104 -13.76 15.64 -5.97
N LEU A 105 -13.19 16.11 -4.86
CA LEU A 105 -13.26 17.51 -4.44
C LEU A 105 -12.12 18.38 -4.99
N GLY A 106 -11.12 17.77 -5.64
CA GLY A 106 -9.90 18.48 -6.08
C GLY A 106 -9.12 19.07 -4.90
N SER A 107 -9.22 18.46 -3.70
CA SER A 107 -8.68 19.02 -2.46
C SER A 107 -7.34 18.42 -2.11
N TYR A 108 -6.27 19.20 -2.25
CA TYR A 108 -4.92 18.81 -1.79
C TYR A 108 -4.80 18.73 -0.25
N GLY A 109 -5.65 19.45 0.48
CA GLY A 109 -5.66 19.42 1.95
C GLY A 109 -5.98 18.05 2.54
N LEU A 110 -6.71 17.21 1.81
CA LEU A 110 -7.03 15.85 2.23
C LEU A 110 -5.88 14.84 2.00
N LEU A 111 -4.86 15.19 1.22
CA LEU A 111 -3.74 14.28 0.95
C LEU A 111 -2.92 13.98 2.19
N GLY A 112 -2.64 14.96 3.03
CA GLY A 112 -1.89 14.78 4.28
C GLY A 112 -2.52 13.72 5.19
N PRO A 113 -3.78 13.89 5.60
CA PRO A 113 -4.53 12.87 6.33
C PRO A 113 -4.61 11.52 5.61
N GLY A 114 -4.81 11.52 4.29
CA GLY A 114 -4.83 10.31 3.48
C GLY A 114 -3.52 9.53 3.55
N PHE A 115 -2.38 10.20 3.37
CA PHE A 115 -1.06 9.58 3.50
C PHE A 115 -0.77 9.08 4.91
N LEU A 116 -1.14 9.86 5.93
CA LEU A 116 -0.95 9.45 7.32
C LEU A 116 -1.69 8.14 7.62
N LEU A 117 -2.98 8.08 7.26
CA LEU A 117 -3.78 6.86 7.43
C LEU A 117 -3.21 5.69 6.63
N LEU A 118 -2.82 5.91 5.37
CA LEU A 118 -2.24 4.87 4.53
C LEU A 118 -0.97 4.28 5.15
N PHE A 119 -0.04 5.12 5.57
CA PHE A 119 1.24 4.64 6.09
C PHE A 119 1.09 4.01 7.48
N VAL A 120 0.28 4.58 8.37
CA VAL A 120 -0.01 3.97 9.68
C VAL A 120 -0.67 2.61 9.50
N GLY A 121 -1.71 2.53 8.66
CA GLY A 121 -2.38 1.27 8.36
C GLY A 121 -1.43 0.23 7.74
N SER A 122 -0.56 0.66 6.81
CA SER A 122 0.43 -0.22 6.16
C SER A 122 1.51 -0.72 7.12
N VAL A 123 1.91 0.07 8.12
CA VAL A 123 2.82 -0.39 9.19
C VAL A 123 2.16 -1.47 10.02
N ILE A 124 0.90 -1.25 10.45
CA ILE A 124 0.13 -2.23 11.23
C ILE A 124 -0.05 -3.52 10.41
N PHE A 125 -0.44 -3.40 9.14
CA PHE A 125 -0.57 -4.51 8.20
C PHE A 125 0.75 -5.29 8.03
N GLY A 126 1.88 -4.58 7.88
CA GLY A 126 3.19 -5.19 7.74
C GLY A 126 3.62 -5.98 8.99
N VAL A 127 3.42 -5.41 10.18
CA VAL A 127 3.69 -6.09 11.47
C VAL A 127 2.78 -7.30 11.65
N ALA A 128 1.48 -7.16 11.36
CA ALA A 128 0.51 -8.24 11.43
C ALA A 128 0.86 -9.40 10.50
N GLY A 129 1.25 -9.08 9.25
CA GLY A 129 1.63 -10.07 8.25
C GLY A 129 2.95 -10.77 8.55
N PHE A 130 3.89 -10.12 9.25
CA PHE A 130 5.15 -10.72 9.65
C PHE A 130 4.95 -11.79 10.75
N ASP A 131 4.10 -11.50 11.72
CA ASP A 131 3.75 -12.43 12.82
C ASP A 131 2.76 -13.52 12.38
N GLY A 132 2.03 -13.27 11.31
CA GLY A 132 0.93 -14.11 10.85
C GLY A 132 1.36 -15.18 9.84
N LYS A 133 0.58 -16.28 9.79
CA LYS A 133 0.69 -17.34 8.78
C LYS A 133 -0.07 -17.00 7.48
N ARG A 134 -0.64 -15.81 7.37
CA ARG A 134 -1.71 -15.46 6.42
C ARG A 134 -1.24 -14.83 5.12
N GLN A 135 -0.05 -14.26 5.13
CA GLN A 135 0.45 -13.42 4.02
C GLN A 135 1.88 -13.79 3.67
N PRO A 136 2.34 -13.48 2.46
CA PRO A 136 3.75 -13.59 2.12
C PRO A 136 4.55 -12.69 3.06
N ARG A 137 5.22 -13.26 4.06
CA ARG A 137 5.93 -12.53 5.12
C ARG A 137 6.83 -11.42 4.58
N TRP A 138 7.57 -11.72 3.50
CA TRP A 138 8.47 -10.75 2.90
C TRP A 138 7.74 -9.56 2.26
N GLY A 139 6.64 -9.82 1.54
CA GLY A 139 5.84 -8.73 0.96
C GLY A 139 5.27 -7.81 2.02
N SER A 140 4.68 -8.38 3.08
CA SER A 140 4.13 -7.61 4.19
C SER A 140 5.21 -6.85 4.96
N ALA A 141 6.39 -7.48 5.20
CA ALA A 141 7.52 -6.81 5.83
C ALA A 141 8.01 -5.61 5.01
N LEU A 142 8.16 -5.77 3.69
CA LEU A 142 8.58 -4.68 2.81
C LEU A 142 7.58 -3.52 2.80
N VAL A 143 6.27 -3.83 2.78
CA VAL A 143 5.21 -2.80 2.90
C VAL A 143 5.31 -2.08 4.25
N GLY A 144 5.45 -2.81 5.35
CA GLY A 144 5.54 -2.22 6.69
C GLY A 144 6.78 -1.35 6.88
N ILE A 145 7.95 -1.84 6.48
CA ILE A 145 9.24 -1.11 6.58
C ILE A 145 9.20 0.13 5.66
N GLY A 146 8.76 -0.04 4.42
CA GLY A 146 8.63 1.07 3.48
C GLY A 146 7.67 2.15 3.97
N ALA A 147 6.49 1.75 4.46
CA ALA A 147 5.50 2.67 5.03
C ALA A 147 6.04 3.38 6.28
N GLY A 148 6.73 2.66 7.17
CA GLY A 148 7.36 3.24 8.36
C GLY A 148 8.41 4.30 8.02
N GLY A 149 9.25 4.03 7.03
CA GLY A 149 10.25 4.99 6.55
C GLY A 149 9.62 6.21 5.86
N LEU A 150 8.55 6.02 5.07
CA LEU A 150 7.80 7.14 4.48
C LEU A 150 7.11 7.98 5.55
N LEU A 151 6.49 7.35 6.55
CA LEU A 151 5.87 8.04 7.67
C LEU A 151 6.90 8.85 8.48
N ALA A 152 8.04 8.22 8.81
CA ALA A 152 9.13 8.91 9.51
C ALA A 152 9.66 10.11 8.71
N SER A 153 9.87 9.93 7.40
CA SER A 153 10.30 11.01 6.51
C SER A 153 9.29 12.15 6.45
N LEU A 154 7.99 11.85 6.40
CA LEU A 154 6.92 12.85 6.44
C LEU A 154 6.91 13.64 7.74
N LEU A 155 7.02 12.95 8.89
CA LEU A 155 7.02 13.58 10.22
C LEU A 155 8.27 14.45 10.43
N VAL A 156 9.43 13.97 10.01
CA VAL A 156 10.69 14.74 10.11
C VAL A 156 10.65 15.97 9.21
N ALA A 157 10.13 15.84 7.97
CA ALA A 157 9.97 16.98 7.08
C ALA A 157 9.00 18.03 7.65
N ALA A 158 7.91 17.59 8.27
CA ALA A 158 6.96 18.48 8.93
C ALA A 158 7.56 19.21 10.16
N ALA A 159 8.45 18.53 10.92
CA ALA A 159 9.05 19.09 12.13
C ALA A 159 10.23 20.03 11.84
N LEU A 160 11.06 19.72 10.84
CA LEU A 160 12.31 20.45 10.56
C LEU A 160 12.18 21.53 9.47
N GLY A 161 11.06 21.55 8.75
CA GLY A 161 10.86 22.42 7.60
C GLY A 161 11.57 21.93 6.33
N ALA A 162 11.22 22.55 5.20
CA ALA A 162 11.66 22.12 3.87
C ALA A 162 13.17 22.30 3.60
N ASP A 163 13.86 23.16 4.35
CA ASP A 163 15.24 23.56 4.07
C ASP A 163 16.30 22.48 4.39
N ARG A 164 15.93 21.40 5.10
CA ARG A 164 16.82 20.30 5.47
C ARG A 164 16.54 18.98 4.75
N VAL A 165 15.90 19.07 3.60
CA VAL A 165 15.27 17.94 2.88
C VAL A 165 16.26 16.94 2.24
N ASN A 166 17.53 17.31 1.96
CA ASN A 166 18.41 16.43 1.16
C ASN A 166 18.68 15.04 1.79
N GLY A 167 18.89 14.96 3.11
CA GLY A 167 19.07 13.66 3.78
C GLY A 167 17.77 12.86 3.90
N ILE A 168 16.65 13.57 4.03
CA ILE A 168 15.31 12.97 4.15
C ILE A 168 14.86 12.40 2.80
N ALA A 169 15.21 13.06 1.69
CA ALA A 169 14.81 12.63 0.36
C ALA A 169 15.36 11.25 -0.01
N GLN A 170 16.59 10.93 0.35
CA GLN A 170 17.19 9.61 0.10
C GLN A 170 16.48 8.51 0.90
N THR A 171 16.19 8.77 2.18
CA THR A 171 15.44 7.83 3.02
C THR A 171 14.03 7.63 2.49
N ALA A 172 13.35 8.70 2.09
CA ALA A 172 12.03 8.64 1.50
C ALA A 172 12.01 7.84 0.18
N LEU A 173 13.00 8.04 -0.70
CA LEU A 173 13.12 7.28 -1.95
C LEU A 173 13.35 5.79 -1.70
N LEU A 174 14.26 5.42 -0.81
CA LEU A 174 14.50 4.02 -0.45
C LEU A 174 13.22 3.40 0.13
N SER A 175 12.55 4.11 1.02
CA SER A 175 11.29 3.66 1.63
C SER A 175 10.18 3.51 0.59
N LEU A 176 10.10 4.41 -0.39
CA LEU A 176 9.17 4.34 -1.51
C LEU A 176 9.42 3.08 -2.36
N VAL A 177 10.69 2.78 -2.66
CA VAL A 177 11.06 1.57 -3.39
C VAL A 177 10.64 0.32 -2.62
N LEU A 178 10.96 0.23 -1.32
CA LEU A 178 10.57 -0.91 -0.49
C LEU A 178 9.05 -1.08 -0.43
N TYR A 179 8.31 0.01 -0.24
CA TYR A 179 6.86 0.02 -0.22
C TYR A 179 6.26 -0.47 -1.54
N THR A 180 6.76 0.05 -2.65
CA THR A 180 6.32 -0.31 -4.00
C THR A 180 6.60 -1.79 -4.30
N VAL A 181 7.82 -2.26 -4.01
CA VAL A 181 8.22 -3.67 -4.20
C VAL A 181 7.38 -4.59 -3.32
N GLY A 182 7.08 -4.18 -2.10
CA GLY A 182 6.21 -4.94 -1.20
C GLY A 182 4.81 -5.15 -1.78
N TRP A 183 4.15 -4.09 -2.24
CA TRP A 183 2.83 -4.17 -2.88
C TRP A 183 2.86 -4.92 -4.21
N PHE A 184 3.90 -4.72 -5.01
CA PHE A 184 4.10 -5.49 -6.25
C PHE A 184 4.20 -6.99 -5.95
N TRP A 185 4.99 -7.38 -4.95
CA TRP A 185 5.14 -8.78 -4.54
C TRP A 185 3.85 -9.39 -4.03
N LEU A 186 3.10 -8.67 -3.19
CA LEU A 186 1.79 -9.11 -2.70
C LEU A 186 0.79 -9.28 -3.84
N GLY A 187 0.75 -8.33 -4.77
CA GLY A 187 -0.09 -8.39 -5.96
C GLY A 187 0.26 -9.58 -6.86
N LEU A 188 1.55 -9.80 -7.10
CA LEU A 188 2.03 -10.93 -7.91
C LEU A 188 1.69 -12.28 -7.25
N HIS A 189 1.84 -12.36 -5.93
CA HIS A 189 1.48 -13.55 -5.16
C HIS A 189 -0.02 -13.90 -5.28
N LEU A 190 -0.89 -12.89 -5.23
CA LEU A 190 -2.33 -13.06 -5.46
C LEU A 190 -2.64 -13.44 -6.91
N ALA A 191 -2.01 -12.77 -7.88
CA ALA A 191 -2.25 -12.98 -9.31
C ALA A 191 -1.85 -14.39 -9.76
N LEU A 192 -0.68 -14.86 -9.31
CA LEU A 192 -0.14 -16.18 -9.67
C LEU A 192 -0.73 -17.31 -8.81
N GLY A 193 -1.40 -16.96 -7.71
CA GLY A 193 -1.99 -17.95 -6.84
C GLY A 193 -0.99 -18.80 -6.07
N TRP A 194 0.19 -18.27 -5.81
CA TRP A 194 1.20 -18.99 -5.04
C TRP A 194 0.68 -19.39 -3.66
N PRO A 195 0.99 -20.60 -3.17
CA PRO A 195 0.55 -21.04 -1.86
C PRO A 195 1.11 -20.13 -0.76
N LEU A 196 0.31 -19.83 0.24
CA LEU A 196 0.80 -19.21 1.46
C LEU A 196 1.83 -20.18 2.06
N VAL A 197 3.01 -19.68 2.41
CA VAL A 197 4.13 -20.51 2.88
C VAL A 197 3.69 -21.36 4.06
N LYS A 198 3.67 -22.69 3.88
CA LYS A 198 3.47 -23.64 4.99
C LYS A 198 4.64 -23.47 5.97
N THR A 199 4.33 -23.37 7.26
CA THR A 199 5.37 -23.43 8.30
C THR A 199 6.05 -24.80 8.25
N PRO A 200 7.39 -24.86 8.31
CA PRO A 200 8.07 -26.15 8.46
C PRO A 200 7.55 -26.85 9.70
N GLY A 201 6.97 -28.06 9.55
CA GLY A 201 6.43 -28.84 10.66
C GLY A 201 4.92 -29.00 10.71
N GLU A 202 4.13 -28.38 9.83
CA GLU A 202 2.72 -28.73 9.68
C GLU A 202 2.58 -30.08 8.95
N PRO A 203 1.90 -31.08 9.52
CA PRO A 203 1.66 -32.35 8.84
C PRO A 203 0.83 -32.09 7.58
N SER A 204 1.24 -32.72 6.49
CA SER A 204 0.55 -32.73 5.19
C SER A 204 -0.84 -33.36 5.27
#